data_9fae863eefa947be9fbeb8d3885bdca6
#
_entry.id   9fae863eefa947be9fbeb8d3885bdca6
#
_cell.length_a   1.000
_cell.length_b   1.000
_cell.length_c   1.000
_cell.angle_alpha   90.00
_cell.angle_beta   90.00
_cell.angle_gamma   90.00
#
_symmetry.space_group_name_H-M   'P 1'
#
loop_
_entity.id
_entity.type
_entity.pdbx_description
1 polymer ?
#
loop_
_entity_poly.entity_id
_entity_poly.type
_entity_poly.pdbx_seq_one_letter_code
_entity_poly.pdbx_strand_id
1 'polypeptide(L)'
;MEGHFEHNKIMKLIRFGKPGAEVPGLILNDGRRIDASAFGSDYDEAFFGGDGLERLAAWAKASAAAAPTVDAAVRLGPCVARPSKIICIGLNYSDHAKESGMPIPAEPIVFFKATSAMVGPDDPVVIPRHSKKTDWEVELAFVIGRKASYVAEADALSHVAGYAVHNDYSEREWQLERGGQWVKGKSCDTFAPIGPWLATRDEIPDPQNLKLWLKLNGRLIQNSSTAQMIFGVGRLVSYLSQFMSLLPGDIVSTGTPPGVGLGFKPQPVYLKPGDVVQLGVEGLGEQTQTAVACP
;
A
#
# COMPACT_ATOMS: atom_id res chain seq x y z
N MET A 1 19.67 -33.01 -9.65
CA MET A 1 20.36 -31.78 -10.15
C MET A 1 19.57 -30.63 -9.58
N GLU A 2 19.98 -30.18 -8.40
CA GLU A 2 19.38 -29.00 -7.73
C GLU A 2 19.97 -27.77 -8.38
N GLY A 3 19.15 -27.10 -9.19
CA GLY A 3 19.48 -25.78 -9.74
C GLY A 3 19.39 -24.76 -8.65
N HIS A 4 20.52 -24.29 -8.15
CA HIS A 4 20.63 -23.10 -7.32
C HIS A 4 20.11 -21.89 -8.11
N PHE A 5 18.87 -21.50 -7.86
CA PHE A 5 18.35 -20.20 -8.30
C PHE A 5 18.85 -19.11 -7.35
N GLU A 6 20.10 -18.71 -7.52
CA GLU A 6 20.56 -17.41 -7.02
C GLU A 6 19.91 -16.30 -7.88
N HIS A 7 18.74 -15.87 -7.50
CA HIS A 7 18.14 -14.68 -8.08
C HIS A 7 17.97 -13.62 -7.00
N ASN A 8 18.98 -12.81 -6.87
CA ASN A 8 18.94 -11.55 -6.13
C ASN A 8 17.98 -10.59 -6.91
N LYS A 9 16.67 -10.70 -6.68
CA LYS A 9 15.61 -9.86 -7.27
C LYS A 9 15.28 -8.67 -6.37
N ILE A 10 16.25 -8.20 -5.62
CA ILE A 10 16.10 -7.06 -4.72
C ILE A 10 15.91 -5.81 -5.58
N MET A 11 14.70 -5.27 -5.61
CA MET A 11 14.35 -4.10 -6.41
C MET A 11 13.30 -3.23 -5.72
N LYS A 12 13.43 -1.92 -5.93
CA LYS A 12 12.44 -0.91 -5.53
C LYS A 12 11.83 -0.29 -6.78
N LEU A 13 10.62 -0.71 -7.12
CA LEU A 13 9.91 -0.27 -8.30
C LEU A 13 9.18 1.04 -8.00
N ILE A 14 9.38 2.05 -8.83
CA ILE A 14 8.68 3.34 -8.79
C ILE A 14 7.95 3.59 -10.09
N ARG A 15 6.92 4.42 -10.03
CA ARG A 15 6.33 5.05 -11.21
C ARG A 15 6.39 6.56 -11.00
N PHE A 16 6.76 7.31 -12.01
CA PHE A 16 6.99 8.75 -11.90
C PHE A 16 6.41 9.51 -13.10
N GLY A 17 6.11 10.78 -12.90
CA GLY A 17 5.56 11.65 -13.94
C GLY A 17 4.23 12.28 -13.55
N LYS A 18 3.52 12.82 -14.56
CA LYS A 18 2.22 13.47 -14.36
C LYS A 18 1.13 12.44 -14.05
N PRO A 19 0.09 12.81 -13.26
CA PRO A 19 -1.05 11.92 -13.02
C PRO A 19 -1.66 11.38 -14.32
N GLY A 20 -1.82 10.06 -14.41
CA GLY A 20 -2.36 9.36 -15.57
C GLY A 20 -1.39 9.18 -16.74
N ALA A 21 -0.15 9.66 -16.61
CA ALA A 21 0.92 9.51 -17.60
C ALA A 21 2.26 9.12 -16.93
N GLU A 22 2.15 8.40 -15.82
CA GLU A 22 3.32 7.86 -15.14
C GLU A 22 4.01 6.78 -15.98
N VAL A 23 5.34 6.74 -15.85
CA VAL A 23 6.19 5.74 -16.50
C VAL A 23 6.98 4.93 -15.45
N PRO A 24 7.40 3.70 -15.76
CA PRO A 24 8.14 2.86 -14.83
C PRO A 24 9.56 3.38 -14.58
N GLY A 25 10.03 3.21 -13.35
CA GLY A 25 11.39 3.49 -12.92
C GLY A 25 11.84 2.56 -11.81
N LEU A 26 13.10 2.66 -11.44
CA LEU A 26 13.69 1.91 -10.32
C LEU A 26 14.44 2.84 -9.38
N ILE A 27 14.52 2.48 -8.11
CA ILE A 27 15.51 3.02 -7.17
C ILE A 27 16.63 1.98 -7.06
N LEU A 28 17.85 2.41 -7.35
CA LEU A 28 19.04 1.58 -7.24
C LEU A 28 19.56 1.54 -5.78
N ASN A 29 20.46 0.59 -5.47
CA ASN A 29 21.04 0.45 -4.13
C ASN A 29 21.82 1.69 -3.65
N ASP A 30 22.31 2.52 -4.57
CA ASP A 30 22.97 3.80 -4.26
C ASP A 30 21.97 4.97 -4.06
N GLY A 31 20.66 4.70 -4.10
CA GLY A 31 19.59 5.67 -3.94
C GLY A 31 19.20 6.45 -5.19
N ARG A 32 19.90 6.29 -6.31
CA ARG A 32 19.52 6.93 -7.57
C ARG A 32 18.19 6.38 -8.09
N ARG A 33 17.35 7.30 -8.59
CA ARG A 33 16.15 6.95 -9.36
C ARG A 33 16.54 6.92 -10.84
N ILE A 34 16.15 5.87 -11.55
CA ILE A 34 16.36 5.71 -12.98
C ILE A 34 15.06 5.50 -13.74
N ASP A 35 15.02 5.98 -14.97
CA ASP A 35 13.94 5.73 -15.92
C ASP A 35 14.07 4.32 -16.50
N ALA A 36 13.05 3.49 -16.31
CA ALA A 36 12.98 2.14 -16.85
C ALA A 36 12.02 2.04 -18.06
N SER A 37 11.60 3.14 -18.67
CA SER A 37 10.69 3.13 -19.83
C SER A 37 11.23 2.31 -21.01
N ALA A 38 12.56 2.27 -21.18
CA ALA A 38 13.21 1.46 -22.20
C ALA A 38 13.06 -0.07 -21.99
N PHE A 39 12.64 -0.49 -20.80
CA PHE A 39 12.24 -1.87 -20.53
C PHE A 39 10.97 -2.27 -21.33
N GLY A 40 10.08 -1.31 -21.62
CA GLY A 40 8.94 -1.48 -22.52
C GLY A 40 7.68 -2.07 -21.89
N SER A 41 7.61 -2.18 -20.56
CA SER A 41 6.41 -2.61 -19.83
C SER A 41 6.20 -1.76 -18.58
N ASP A 42 4.95 -1.42 -18.25
CA ASP A 42 4.58 -0.79 -17.00
C ASP A 42 4.30 -1.88 -15.94
N TYR A 43 4.18 -1.50 -14.66
CA TYR A 43 3.97 -2.42 -13.53
C TYR A 43 2.47 -2.72 -13.35
N ASP A 44 1.89 -3.36 -14.35
CA ASP A 44 0.48 -3.74 -14.45
C ASP A 44 0.24 -5.25 -14.26
N GLU A 45 -0.99 -5.72 -14.47
CA GLU A 45 -1.36 -7.13 -14.35
C GLU A 45 -0.51 -8.05 -15.26
N ALA A 46 -0.25 -7.63 -16.51
CA ALA A 46 0.54 -8.43 -17.46
C ALA A 46 2.01 -8.55 -17.01
N PHE A 47 2.57 -7.46 -16.45
CA PHE A 47 3.91 -7.46 -15.89
C PHE A 47 4.04 -8.43 -14.70
N PHE A 48 3.15 -8.31 -13.71
CA PHE A 48 3.23 -9.16 -12.51
C PHE A 48 2.82 -10.61 -12.80
N GLY A 49 1.87 -10.84 -13.71
CA GLY A 49 1.34 -12.16 -14.01
C GLY A 49 2.23 -13.03 -14.89
N GLY A 50 3.22 -12.43 -15.51
CA GLY A 50 4.24 -13.09 -16.33
C GLY A 50 5.59 -13.18 -15.63
N ASP A 51 6.63 -13.10 -16.44
CA ASP A 51 8.04 -13.07 -16.02
C ASP A 51 8.59 -11.64 -15.88
N GLY A 52 7.71 -10.65 -15.67
CA GLY A 52 8.05 -9.22 -15.69
C GLY A 52 9.13 -8.84 -14.66
N LEU A 53 9.06 -9.36 -13.44
CA LEU A 53 10.06 -9.12 -12.40
C LEU A 53 11.43 -9.71 -12.78
N GLU A 54 11.46 -10.91 -13.34
CA GLU A 54 12.67 -11.57 -13.82
C GLU A 54 13.32 -10.80 -14.97
N ARG A 55 12.51 -10.40 -15.97
CA ARG A 55 12.97 -9.62 -17.11
C ARG A 55 13.46 -8.24 -16.68
N LEU A 56 12.76 -7.59 -15.75
CA LEU A 56 13.17 -6.29 -15.21
C LEU A 56 14.50 -6.39 -14.45
N ALA A 57 14.71 -7.43 -13.66
CA ALA A 57 15.97 -7.67 -12.96
C ALA A 57 17.13 -7.88 -13.96
N ALA A 58 16.91 -8.66 -15.02
CA ALA A 58 17.89 -8.85 -16.07
C ALA A 58 18.19 -7.55 -16.84
N TRP A 59 17.16 -6.78 -17.18
CA TRP A 59 17.29 -5.48 -17.82
C TRP A 59 18.06 -4.50 -16.92
N ALA A 60 17.73 -4.41 -15.63
CA ALA A 60 18.39 -3.53 -14.69
C ALA A 60 19.89 -3.86 -14.58
N LYS A 61 20.24 -5.15 -14.50
CA LYS A 61 21.65 -5.60 -14.50
C LYS A 61 22.41 -5.17 -15.73
N ALA A 62 21.78 -5.20 -16.91
CA ALA A 62 22.41 -4.87 -18.18
C ALA A 62 22.43 -3.37 -18.50
N SER A 63 21.40 -2.63 -18.07
CA SER A 63 21.08 -1.31 -18.62
C SER A 63 21.01 -0.19 -17.57
N ALA A 64 20.92 -0.48 -16.27
CA ALA A 64 20.75 0.54 -15.24
C ALA A 64 21.86 1.60 -15.20
N ALA A 65 23.08 1.23 -15.53
CA ALA A 65 24.22 2.16 -15.54
C ALA A 65 24.08 3.23 -16.65
N ALA A 66 23.42 2.90 -17.76
CA ALA A 66 23.20 3.79 -18.91
C ALA A 66 21.79 4.43 -18.93
N ALA A 67 20.88 3.99 -18.04
CA ALA A 67 19.52 4.49 -17.98
C ALA A 67 19.50 5.96 -17.51
N PRO A 68 18.60 6.80 -18.05
CA PRO A 68 18.45 8.18 -17.61
C PRO A 68 18.14 8.27 -16.12
N THR A 69 18.81 9.19 -15.42
CA THR A 69 18.50 9.48 -14.01
C THR A 69 17.25 10.33 -13.92
N VAL A 70 16.38 10.00 -12.97
CA VAL A 70 15.16 10.76 -12.64
C VAL A 70 15.46 11.66 -11.45
N ASP A 71 15.23 12.97 -11.61
CA ASP A 71 15.43 13.95 -10.54
C ASP A 71 14.54 13.62 -9.32
N ALA A 72 15.08 13.82 -8.13
CA ALA A 72 14.35 13.55 -6.87
C ALA A 72 13.09 14.41 -6.70
N ALA A 73 13.03 15.59 -7.31
CA ALA A 73 11.86 16.47 -7.30
C ALA A 73 10.73 16.02 -8.25
N VAL A 74 10.98 15.05 -9.13
CA VAL A 74 9.93 14.53 -10.00
C VAL A 74 8.91 13.77 -9.19
N ARG A 75 7.61 14.08 -9.38
CA ARG A 75 6.49 13.43 -8.70
C ARG A 75 6.54 11.91 -8.89
N LEU A 76 6.39 11.17 -7.81
CA LEU A 76 6.10 9.75 -7.86
C LEU A 76 4.58 9.54 -7.94
N GLY A 77 4.17 8.66 -8.82
CA GLY A 77 2.80 8.14 -8.89
C GLY A 77 2.63 6.89 -8.04
N PRO A 78 1.44 6.28 -8.08
CA PRO A 78 1.24 4.95 -7.49
C PRO A 78 2.25 3.96 -8.03
N CYS A 79 2.88 3.18 -7.15
CA CYS A 79 3.95 2.24 -7.55
C CYS A 79 3.46 1.02 -8.34
N VAL A 80 2.14 0.84 -8.45
CA VAL A 80 1.47 -0.19 -9.27
C VAL A 80 0.55 0.50 -10.27
N ALA A 81 0.54 0.01 -11.52
CA ALA A 81 -0.33 0.52 -12.56
C ALA A 81 -1.64 -0.27 -12.60
N ARG A 82 -2.78 0.41 -12.46
CA ARG A 82 -4.12 -0.11 -12.72
C ARG A 82 -4.42 -1.49 -12.11
N PRO A 83 -4.38 -1.66 -10.79
CA PRO A 83 -4.81 -2.90 -10.16
C PRO A 83 -6.28 -3.20 -10.51
N SER A 84 -6.66 -4.48 -10.60
CA SER A 84 -8.07 -4.83 -10.84
C SER A 84 -8.92 -4.45 -9.62
N LYS A 85 -8.34 -4.54 -8.42
CA LYS A 85 -9.00 -4.19 -7.15
C LYS A 85 -7.99 -3.81 -6.06
N ILE A 86 -8.49 -3.06 -5.09
CA ILE A 86 -7.80 -2.77 -3.82
C ILE A 86 -8.65 -3.38 -2.72
N ILE A 87 -8.15 -4.44 -2.09
CA ILE A 87 -8.79 -5.15 -1.00
C ILE A 87 -8.20 -4.63 0.30
N CYS A 88 -9.03 -4.36 1.30
CA CYS A 88 -8.60 -3.86 2.61
C CYS A 88 -9.14 -4.74 3.73
N ILE A 89 -8.40 -4.79 4.84
CA ILE A 89 -8.71 -5.59 6.01
C ILE A 89 -8.98 -4.66 7.20
N GLY A 90 -10.19 -4.76 7.75
CA GLY A 90 -10.58 -4.01 8.96
C GLY A 90 -10.14 -4.71 10.23
N LEU A 91 -9.84 -3.92 11.27
CA LEU A 91 -9.57 -4.38 12.65
C LEU A 91 -8.55 -5.54 12.73
N ASN A 92 -7.40 -5.39 12.08
CA ASN A 92 -6.40 -6.45 11.98
C ASN A 92 -5.18 -6.27 12.92
N TYR A 93 -5.23 -5.35 13.89
CA TYR A 93 -4.17 -5.16 14.87
C TYR A 93 -4.71 -5.39 16.28
N SER A 94 -4.03 -6.24 17.05
CA SER A 94 -4.44 -6.63 18.42
C SER A 94 -4.42 -5.45 19.40
N ASP A 95 -3.45 -4.55 19.26
CA ASP A 95 -3.36 -3.31 20.03
C ASP A 95 -4.48 -2.31 19.64
N HIS A 96 -4.89 -2.25 18.37
CA HIS A 96 -6.03 -1.44 17.93
C HIS A 96 -7.37 -1.99 18.42
N ALA A 97 -7.57 -3.31 18.39
CA ALA A 97 -8.76 -3.95 18.97
C ALA A 97 -8.88 -3.61 20.45
N LYS A 98 -7.77 -3.65 21.20
CA LYS A 98 -7.71 -3.28 22.62
C LYS A 98 -8.05 -1.81 22.87
N GLU A 99 -7.50 -0.87 22.07
CA GLU A 99 -7.79 0.57 22.15
C GLU A 99 -9.28 0.86 21.94
N SER A 100 -9.89 0.25 20.93
CA SER A 100 -11.29 0.45 20.57
C SER A 100 -12.28 -0.31 21.46
N GLY A 101 -11.79 -1.19 22.35
CA GLY A 101 -12.63 -2.06 23.17
C GLY A 101 -13.43 -3.10 22.39
N MET A 102 -13.02 -3.39 21.15
CA MET A 102 -13.67 -4.37 20.29
C MET A 102 -13.08 -5.77 20.52
N PRO A 103 -13.88 -6.83 20.43
CA PRO A 103 -13.36 -8.18 20.46
C PRO A 103 -12.47 -8.44 19.23
N ILE A 104 -11.46 -9.29 19.41
CA ILE A 104 -10.66 -9.79 18.28
C ILE A 104 -11.59 -10.54 17.33
N PRO A 105 -11.63 -10.16 16.02
CA PRO A 105 -12.49 -10.83 15.06
C PRO A 105 -12.04 -12.28 14.84
N ALA A 106 -13.02 -13.19 14.68
CA ALA A 106 -12.74 -14.61 14.42
C ALA A 106 -12.16 -14.84 13.02
N GLU A 107 -12.43 -13.92 12.08
CA GLU A 107 -11.95 -13.94 10.69
C GLU A 107 -11.75 -12.52 10.15
N PRO A 108 -10.94 -12.33 9.08
CA PRO A 108 -10.68 -11.02 8.51
C PRO A 108 -11.95 -10.30 8.05
N ILE A 109 -12.12 -9.03 8.45
CA ILE A 109 -13.17 -8.15 7.95
C ILE A 109 -12.70 -7.58 6.61
N VAL A 110 -13.36 -7.96 5.52
CA VAL A 110 -12.94 -7.62 4.16
C VAL A 110 -13.80 -6.51 3.58
N PHE A 111 -13.16 -5.50 2.99
CA PHE A 111 -13.82 -4.46 2.22
C PHE A 111 -12.95 -4.00 1.05
N PHE A 112 -13.46 -3.09 0.23
CA PHE A 112 -12.75 -2.60 -0.96
C PHE A 112 -12.61 -1.09 -0.94
N LYS A 113 -11.55 -0.61 -1.61
CA LYS A 113 -11.47 0.76 -2.12
C LYS A 113 -11.63 0.74 -3.64
N ALA A 114 -12.30 1.77 -4.18
CA ALA A 114 -12.32 1.96 -5.62
C ALA A 114 -10.89 2.23 -6.13
N THR A 115 -10.54 1.65 -7.28
CA THR A 115 -9.21 1.86 -7.88
C THR A 115 -8.99 3.32 -8.31
N SER A 116 -10.07 4.08 -8.53
CA SER A 116 -10.02 5.53 -8.77
C SER A 116 -9.56 6.37 -7.56
N ALA A 117 -9.56 5.78 -6.35
CA ALA A 117 -9.04 6.44 -5.17
C ALA A 117 -7.51 6.47 -5.09
N MET A 118 -6.83 5.68 -5.96
CA MET A 118 -5.38 5.49 -5.92
C MET A 118 -4.64 6.71 -6.46
N VAL A 119 -3.66 7.19 -5.67
CA VAL A 119 -2.79 8.31 -6.01
C VAL A 119 -1.36 8.04 -5.55
N GLY A 120 -0.43 8.90 -5.97
CA GLY A 120 0.98 8.82 -5.58
C GLY A 120 1.18 9.09 -4.08
N PRO A 121 2.37 8.73 -3.55
CA PRO A 121 2.68 8.78 -2.12
C PRO A 121 2.62 10.19 -1.52
N ASP A 122 2.93 11.21 -2.33
CA ASP A 122 3.02 12.61 -1.88
C ASP A 122 1.95 13.49 -2.55
N ASP A 123 0.97 12.89 -3.21
CA ASP A 123 -0.17 13.63 -3.74
C ASP A 123 -1.05 14.15 -2.61
N PRO A 124 -1.71 15.32 -2.77
CA PRO A 124 -2.59 15.84 -1.75
C PRO A 124 -3.79 14.92 -1.51
N VAL A 125 -4.23 14.81 -0.26
CA VAL A 125 -5.51 14.18 0.07
C VAL A 125 -6.62 15.22 0.01
N VAL A 126 -7.64 14.99 -0.82
CA VAL A 126 -8.79 15.88 -0.99
C VAL A 126 -9.88 15.50 0.02
N ILE A 127 -10.18 16.40 0.95
CA ILE A 127 -11.31 16.25 1.86
C ILE A 127 -12.59 16.36 1.04
N PRO A 128 -13.45 15.32 1.00
CA PRO A 128 -14.64 15.31 0.15
C PRO A 128 -15.63 16.44 0.49
N ARG A 129 -16.44 16.87 -0.46
CA ARG A 129 -17.50 17.88 -0.22
C ARG A 129 -18.42 17.43 0.91
N HIS A 130 -18.68 18.34 1.84
CA HIS A 130 -19.51 18.10 3.03
C HIS A 130 -18.95 17.09 4.04
N SER A 131 -17.73 16.54 3.82
CA SER A 131 -17.04 15.71 4.78
C SER A 131 -16.64 16.51 6.03
N LYS A 132 -16.77 15.86 7.19
CA LYS A 132 -16.35 16.41 8.49
C LYS A 132 -15.55 15.39 9.30
N LYS A 133 -15.40 14.16 8.77
CA LYS A 133 -14.83 13.04 9.52
C LYS A 133 -13.78 12.29 8.71
N THR A 134 -12.99 13.02 7.89
CA THR A 134 -11.85 12.45 7.16
C THR A 134 -10.73 12.09 8.13
N ASP A 135 -10.29 10.83 8.09
CA ASP A 135 -9.37 10.20 9.02
C ASP A 135 -8.25 9.47 8.27
N TRP A 136 -7.15 9.17 8.94
CA TRP A 136 -5.91 8.56 8.43
C TRP A 136 -5.72 7.14 8.97
N GLU A 137 -5.00 6.30 8.22
CA GLU A 137 -4.67 4.93 8.61
C GLU A 137 -3.37 4.48 7.92
N VAL A 138 -2.21 4.48 8.65
CA VAL A 138 -0.99 3.89 8.10
C VAL A 138 -1.12 2.37 8.03
N GLU A 139 -0.79 1.79 6.87
CA GLU A 139 -0.91 0.36 6.64
C GLU A 139 0.28 -0.19 5.84
N LEU A 140 0.65 -1.44 6.11
CA LEU A 140 1.37 -2.25 5.17
C LEU A 140 0.42 -2.67 4.04
N ALA A 141 0.84 -2.50 2.79
CA ALA A 141 0.17 -3.10 1.65
C ALA A 141 1.08 -4.15 0.99
N PHE A 142 0.48 -5.20 0.43
CA PHE A 142 1.18 -6.13 -0.43
C PHE A 142 0.52 -6.26 -1.80
N VAL A 143 1.31 -6.59 -2.80
CA VAL A 143 0.88 -6.71 -4.19
C VAL A 143 0.96 -8.16 -4.62
N ILE A 144 -0.08 -8.64 -5.28
CA ILE A 144 -0.14 -10.00 -5.82
C ILE A 144 0.75 -10.10 -7.06
N GLY A 145 1.65 -11.07 -7.08
CA GLY A 145 2.55 -11.34 -8.20
C GLY A 145 2.11 -12.52 -9.05
N ARG A 146 1.36 -13.45 -8.48
CA ARG A 146 0.85 -14.64 -9.16
C ARG A 146 -0.61 -14.87 -8.76
N LYS A 147 -1.47 -15.16 -9.73
CA LYS A 147 -2.89 -15.45 -9.45
C LYS A 147 -3.04 -16.44 -8.29
N ALA A 148 -3.83 -16.07 -7.29
CA ALA A 148 -4.16 -16.89 -6.13
C ALA A 148 -5.66 -17.23 -6.13
N SER A 149 -5.98 -18.53 -6.05
CA SER A 149 -7.33 -19.06 -5.94
C SER A 149 -7.24 -20.36 -5.15
N TYR A 150 -7.94 -20.46 -4.02
CA TYR A 150 -7.90 -21.59 -3.09
C TYR A 150 -6.48 -21.99 -2.64
N VAL A 151 -5.65 -20.97 -2.32
CA VAL A 151 -4.24 -21.17 -1.96
C VAL A 151 -4.13 -21.63 -0.49
N ALA A 152 -3.31 -22.65 -0.24
CA ALA A 152 -2.96 -23.04 1.13
C ALA A 152 -2.08 -21.97 1.78
N GLU A 153 -2.22 -21.78 3.09
CA GLU A 153 -1.45 -20.74 3.82
C GLU A 153 0.07 -20.94 3.70
N ALA A 154 0.53 -22.18 3.67
CA ALA A 154 1.96 -22.52 3.50
C ALA A 154 2.55 -22.02 2.18
N ASP A 155 1.74 -21.91 1.12
CA ASP A 155 2.16 -21.47 -0.22
C ASP A 155 1.90 -20.00 -0.48
N ALA A 156 1.15 -19.34 0.40
CA ALA A 156 0.55 -18.03 0.19
C ALA A 156 1.57 -16.93 -0.14
N LEU A 157 2.69 -16.86 0.58
CA LEU A 157 3.72 -15.84 0.34
C LEU A 157 4.39 -15.97 -1.03
N SER A 158 4.34 -17.15 -1.67
CA SER A 158 4.86 -17.33 -3.03
C SER A 158 4.02 -16.57 -4.09
N HIS A 159 2.82 -16.13 -3.74
CA HIS A 159 1.93 -15.34 -4.58
C HIS A 159 2.12 -13.83 -4.44
N VAL A 160 2.96 -13.37 -3.51
CA VAL A 160 3.22 -11.95 -3.26
C VAL A 160 4.40 -11.48 -4.11
N ALA A 161 4.23 -10.37 -4.85
CA ALA A 161 5.28 -9.71 -5.62
C ALA A 161 6.16 -8.82 -4.75
N GLY A 162 5.56 -8.12 -3.79
CA GLY A 162 6.27 -7.18 -2.92
C GLY A 162 5.33 -6.39 -2.02
N TYR A 163 5.90 -5.37 -1.34
CA TYR A 163 5.27 -4.60 -0.29
C TYR A 163 5.43 -3.10 -0.51
N ALA A 164 4.46 -2.32 -0.05
CA ALA A 164 4.48 -0.86 -0.13
C ALA A 164 3.81 -0.24 1.10
N VAL A 165 4.03 1.06 1.32
CA VAL A 165 3.26 1.85 2.29
C VAL A 165 1.94 2.25 1.65
N HIS A 166 0.86 2.17 2.41
CA HIS A 166 -0.47 2.64 2.03
C HIS A 166 -1.08 3.50 3.16
N ASN A 167 -1.88 4.49 2.80
CA ASN A 167 -2.71 5.24 3.73
C ASN A 167 -4.18 4.97 3.39
N ASP A 168 -4.88 4.19 4.22
CA ASP A 168 -6.29 3.87 4.02
C ASP A 168 -7.19 4.99 4.55
N TYR A 169 -7.12 6.18 3.89
CA TYR A 169 -7.98 7.30 4.26
C TYR A 169 -9.45 6.93 4.29
N SER A 170 -10.15 7.48 5.29
CA SER A 170 -11.53 7.11 5.60
C SER A 170 -12.38 8.34 5.86
N GLU A 171 -13.56 8.45 5.25
CA GLU A 171 -14.59 9.37 5.70
C GLU A 171 -15.53 8.59 6.63
N ARG A 172 -15.39 8.80 7.93
CA ARG A 172 -16.00 7.96 8.96
C ARG A 172 -17.52 8.02 8.99
N GLU A 173 -18.12 9.19 8.69
CA GLU A 173 -19.59 9.29 8.59
C GLU A 173 -20.13 8.38 7.48
N TRP A 174 -19.49 8.44 6.30
CA TRP A 174 -19.94 7.65 5.16
C TRP A 174 -19.64 6.17 5.32
N GLN A 175 -18.56 5.84 6.01
CA GLN A 175 -18.19 4.47 6.33
C GLN A 175 -19.21 3.82 7.30
N LEU A 176 -19.56 4.52 8.40
CA LEU A 176 -20.20 3.89 9.55
C LEU A 176 -21.67 4.33 9.74
N GLU A 177 -22.02 5.57 9.35
CA GLU A 177 -23.31 6.17 9.70
C GLU A 177 -24.31 6.17 8.53
N ARG A 178 -23.91 5.71 7.35
CA ARG A 178 -24.74 5.70 6.12
C ARG A 178 -24.97 4.29 5.59
N GLY A 179 -25.65 3.44 6.39
CA GLY A 179 -26.10 2.12 5.97
C GLY A 179 -25.03 1.03 6.00
N GLY A 180 -23.92 1.21 6.72
CA GLY A 180 -22.96 0.17 7.06
C GLY A 180 -22.08 -0.38 5.93
N GLN A 181 -22.17 0.15 4.71
CA GLN A 181 -21.27 -0.24 3.60
C GLN A 181 -20.04 0.65 3.60
N TRP A 182 -18.93 0.10 4.07
CA TRP A 182 -17.68 0.85 4.28
C TRP A 182 -17.10 1.48 3.01
N VAL A 183 -17.30 0.83 1.86
CA VAL A 183 -16.78 1.29 0.57
C VAL A 183 -17.06 2.77 0.29
N LYS A 184 -18.20 3.30 0.74
CA LYS A 184 -18.55 4.72 0.54
C LYS A 184 -17.60 5.69 1.22
N GLY A 185 -17.16 5.36 2.42
CA GLY A 185 -16.20 6.17 3.18
C GLY A 185 -14.74 5.87 2.85
N LYS A 186 -14.47 4.77 2.15
CA LYS A 186 -13.13 4.30 1.82
C LYS A 186 -12.70 4.60 0.38
N SER A 187 -13.63 4.98 -0.51
CA SER A 187 -13.39 5.08 -1.96
C SER A 187 -13.46 6.51 -2.52
N CYS A 188 -13.38 7.54 -1.67
CA CYS A 188 -13.27 8.91 -2.17
C CYS A 188 -11.97 9.07 -2.97
N ASP A 189 -11.99 9.93 -3.98
CA ASP A 189 -10.80 10.23 -4.76
C ASP A 189 -9.65 10.67 -3.83
N THR A 190 -8.42 10.24 -4.16
CA THR A 190 -7.19 10.45 -3.37
C THR A 190 -7.08 9.68 -2.05
N PHE A 191 -8.03 8.80 -1.72
CA PHE A 191 -8.05 8.09 -0.42
C PHE A 191 -7.19 6.83 -0.38
N ALA A 192 -6.42 6.53 -1.44
CA ALA A 192 -5.50 5.39 -1.48
C ALA A 192 -4.09 5.78 -1.99
N PRO A 193 -3.36 6.68 -1.28
CA PRO A 193 -1.96 6.91 -1.60
C PRO A 193 -1.14 5.64 -1.39
N ILE A 194 -0.35 5.24 -2.40
CA ILE A 194 0.48 4.03 -2.33
C ILE A 194 1.88 4.26 -2.91
N GLY A 195 2.90 3.79 -2.24
CA GLY A 195 4.31 3.96 -2.53
C GLY A 195 5.11 4.35 -1.29
N PRO A 196 6.27 5.02 -1.42
CA PRO A 196 6.87 5.63 -2.62
C PRO A 196 7.40 4.62 -3.64
N TRP A 197 7.61 3.37 -3.23
CA TRP A 197 8.01 2.27 -4.12
C TRP A 197 7.31 0.97 -3.74
N LEU A 198 7.29 0.04 -4.65
CA LEU A 198 7.06 -1.37 -4.35
C LEU A 198 8.44 -2.03 -4.11
N ALA A 199 8.71 -2.44 -2.88
CA ALA A 199 9.85 -3.29 -2.57
C ALA A 199 9.51 -4.74 -2.94
N THR A 200 10.32 -5.37 -3.77
CA THR A 200 10.10 -6.79 -4.10
C THR A 200 10.16 -7.66 -2.84
N ARG A 201 9.50 -8.81 -2.86
CA ARG A 201 9.40 -9.69 -1.69
C ARG A 201 10.76 -9.99 -1.04
N ASP A 202 11.81 -10.15 -1.83
CA ASP A 202 13.14 -10.49 -1.34
C ASP A 202 13.84 -9.33 -0.59
N GLU A 203 13.36 -8.06 -0.77
CA GLU A 203 13.77 -6.91 0.03
C GLU A 203 13.24 -6.97 1.47
N ILE A 204 12.11 -7.65 1.68
CA ILE A 204 11.39 -7.70 2.96
C ILE A 204 11.26 -9.17 3.39
N PRO A 205 12.27 -9.73 4.04
CA PRO A 205 12.27 -11.16 4.39
C PRO A 205 11.17 -11.55 5.37
N ASP A 206 10.81 -10.64 6.28
CA ASP A 206 9.76 -10.85 7.28
C ASP A 206 8.78 -9.66 7.32
N PRO A 207 7.66 -9.74 6.56
CA PRO A 207 6.65 -8.68 6.57
C PRO A 207 5.86 -8.60 7.89
N GLN A 208 6.02 -9.57 8.78
CA GLN A 208 5.33 -9.60 10.08
C GLN A 208 6.14 -8.96 11.22
N ASN A 209 7.27 -8.31 10.92
CA ASN A 209 8.11 -7.67 11.93
C ASN A 209 8.66 -6.31 11.45
N LEU A 210 7.79 -5.46 10.93
CA LEU A 210 8.14 -4.12 10.45
C LEU A 210 7.54 -3.06 11.38
N LYS A 211 8.32 -2.04 11.72
CA LYS A 211 7.78 -0.85 12.39
C LYS A 211 6.98 -0.02 11.40
N LEU A 212 5.85 0.54 11.86
CA LEU A 212 5.06 1.49 11.10
C LEU A 212 4.61 2.65 11.99
N TRP A 213 4.53 3.83 11.38
CA TRP A 213 4.25 5.04 12.11
C TRP A 213 3.51 6.07 11.24
N LEU A 214 2.77 6.98 11.91
CA LEU A 214 2.15 8.13 11.28
C LEU A 214 2.27 9.35 12.19
N LYS A 215 2.57 10.50 11.59
CA LYS A 215 2.56 11.82 12.21
C LYS A 215 1.50 12.71 11.59
N LEU A 216 0.79 13.44 12.42
CA LEU A 216 -0.09 14.53 12.02
C LEU A 216 0.52 15.86 12.47
N ASN A 217 0.82 16.75 11.52
CA ASN A 217 1.46 18.06 11.79
C ASN A 217 2.74 17.91 12.63
N GLY A 218 3.57 16.92 12.32
CA GLY A 218 4.81 16.62 13.01
C GLY A 218 4.68 15.84 14.33
N ARG A 219 3.45 15.70 14.87
CA ARG A 219 3.21 14.93 16.10
C ARG A 219 3.00 13.46 15.78
N LEU A 220 3.75 12.57 16.40
CA LEU A 220 3.60 11.11 16.30
C LEU A 220 2.23 10.68 16.86
N ILE A 221 1.43 10.05 16.03
CA ILE A 221 0.04 9.65 16.33
C ILE A 221 -0.14 8.14 16.31
N GLN A 222 0.36 7.47 15.26
CA GLN A 222 0.40 6.01 15.20
C GLN A 222 1.85 5.54 15.31
N ASN A 223 2.10 4.50 16.10
CA ASN A 223 3.42 3.89 16.27
C ASN A 223 3.25 2.46 16.76
N SER A 224 3.49 1.49 15.91
CA SER A 224 3.29 0.06 16.18
C SER A 224 4.22 -0.80 15.31
N SER A 225 3.93 -2.08 15.23
CA SER A 225 4.63 -3.05 14.40
C SER A 225 3.64 -4.01 13.75
N THR A 226 3.96 -4.47 12.53
CA THR A 226 3.20 -5.55 11.86
C THR A 226 3.17 -6.86 12.65
N ALA A 227 4.04 -7.01 13.66
CA ALA A 227 3.96 -8.12 14.64
C ALA A 227 2.66 -8.11 15.46
N GLN A 228 1.93 -6.98 15.52
CA GLN A 228 0.63 -6.86 16.16
C GLN A 228 -0.55 -7.30 15.28
N MET A 229 -0.30 -7.68 14.02
CA MET A 229 -1.36 -8.19 13.14
C MET A 229 -2.01 -9.43 13.73
N ILE A 230 -3.34 -9.48 13.70
CA ILE A 230 -4.15 -10.64 14.07
C ILE A 230 -4.04 -11.70 12.97
N PHE A 231 -4.16 -11.28 11.73
CA PHE A 231 -4.03 -12.11 10.54
C PHE A 231 -2.83 -11.63 9.71
N GLY A 232 -1.78 -12.43 9.65
CA GLY A 232 -0.59 -12.12 8.87
C GLY A 232 -0.80 -12.26 7.36
N VAL A 233 0.17 -11.75 6.57
CA VAL A 233 0.09 -11.70 5.10
C VAL A 233 -0.26 -13.05 4.49
N GLY A 234 0.40 -14.14 4.91
CA GLY A 234 0.13 -15.50 4.40
C GLY A 234 -1.32 -15.93 4.66
N ARG A 235 -1.82 -15.69 5.89
CA ARG A 235 -3.20 -15.97 6.25
C ARG A 235 -4.19 -15.16 5.41
N LEU A 236 -3.90 -13.88 5.15
CA LEU A 236 -4.76 -13.01 4.33
C LEU A 236 -4.84 -13.49 2.88
N VAL A 237 -3.73 -13.84 2.24
CA VAL A 237 -3.74 -14.40 0.87
C VAL A 237 -4.54 -15.68 0.83
N SER A 238 -4.30 -16.61 1.75
CA SER A 238 -5.03 -17.88 1.82
C SER A 238 -6.54 -17.65 2.00
N TYR A 239 -6.91 -16.83 2.98
CA TYR A 239 -8.32 -16.54 3.30
C TYR A 239 -9.05 -15.88 2.14
N LEU A 240 -8.51 -14.78 1.60
CA LEU A 240 -9.14 -14.04 0.51
C LEU A 240 -9.31 -14.89 -0.76
N SER A 241 -8.35 -15.77 -1.03
CA SER A 241 -8.36 -16.64 -2.20
C SER A 241 -9.46 -17.72 -2.17
N GLN A 242 -10.13 -17.91 -1.03
CA GLN A 242 -11.30 -18.80 -0.90
C GLN A 242 -12.58 -18.19 -1.50
N PHE A 243 -12.68 -16.85 -1.53
CA PHE A 243 -13.89 -16.14 -1.93
C PHE A 243 -13.77 -15.53 -3.32
N MET A 244 -12.55 -15.20 -3.75
CA MET A 244 -12.30 -14.56 -5.03
C MET A 244 -10.91 -14.88 -5.56
N SER A 245 -10.72 -14.85 -6.87
CA SER A 245 -9.37 -14.88 -7.45
C SER A 245 -8.67 -13.56 -7.14
N LEU A 246 -7.49 -13.64 -6.55
CA LEU A 246 -6.56 -12.53 -6.46
C LEU A 246 -5.74 -12.52 -7.76
N LEU A 247 -5.77 -11.43 -8.49
CA LEU A 247 -5.08 -11.29 -9.79
C LEU A 247 -3.72 -10.61 -9.59
N PRO A 248 -2.76 -10.87 -10.48
CA PRO A 248 -1.48 -10.16 -10.45
C PRO A 248 -1.69 -8.64 -10.51
N GLY A 249 -0.96 -7.89 -9.70
CA GLY A 249 -1.13 -6.45 -9.56
C GLY A 249 -2.22 -6.02 -8.58
N ASP A 250 -3.10 -6.92 -8.10
CA ASP A 250 -4.05 -6.58 -7.04
C ASP A 250 -3.32 -6.15 -5.77
N ILE A 251 -3.88 -5.16 -5.09
CA ILE A 251 -3.34 -4.61 -3.85
C ILE A 251 -4.19 -5.12 -2.68
N VAL A 252 -3.52 -5.58 -1.63
CA VAL A 252 -4.16 -5.91 -0.35
C VAL A 252 -3.56 -5.04 0.74
N SER A 253 -4.38 -4.23 1.40
CA SER A 253 -4.02 -3.38 2.54
C SER A 253 -4.41 -4.08 3.83
N THR A 254 -3.48 -4.14 4.78
CA THR A 254 -3.51 -5.16 5.85
C THR A 254 -4.15 -4.70 7.15
N GLY A 255 -4.71 -3.49 7.19
CA GLY A 255 -5.25 -2.89 8.42
C GLY A 255 -4.26 -1.98 9.11
N THR A 256 -4.76 -1.15 10.01
CA THR A 256 -4.04 -0.08 10.69
C THR A 256 -3.89 -0.34 12.19
N PRO A 257 -2.77 0.12 12.83
CA PRO A 257 -2.59 0.08 14.27
C PRO A 257 -3.39 1.18 15.00
N PRO A 258 -3.35 1.23 16.37
CA PRO A 258 -3.98 2.29 17.17
C PRO A 258 -3.54 3.71 16.77
N GLY A 259 -4.37 4.71 17.11
CA GLY A 259 -4.08 6.13 16.90
C GLY A 259 -4.79 6.73 15.69
N VAL A 260 -5.83 6.08 15.15
CA VAL A 260 -6.74 6.69 14.18
C VAL A 260 -7.54 7.82 14.81
N GLY A 261 -7.90 8.84 14.02
CA GLY A 261 -8.59 10.03 14.53
C GLY A 261 -9.93 9.75 15.21
N LEU A 262 -10.66 8.74 14.73
CA LEU A 262 -11.91 8.26 15.35
C LEU A 262 -11.70 7.78 16.80
N GLY A 263 -10.54 7.22 17.11
CA GLY A 263 -10.21 6.65 18.44
C GLY A 263 -9.87 7.67 19.51
N PHE A 264 -9.63 8.94 19.17
CA PHE A 264 -9.19 9.95 20.13
C PHE A 264 -10.24 10.24 21.22
N LYS A 265 -9.77 10.46 22.45
CA LYS A 265 -10.58 10.84 23.60
C LYS A 265 -10.14 12.24 24.10
N PRO A 266 -11.05 13.08 24.65
CA PRO A 266 -12.48 12.84 24.89
C PRO A 266 -13.36 12.92 23.64
N GLN A 267 -12.83 13.37 22.51
CA GLN A 267 -13.55 13.47 21.23
C GLN A 267 -12.65 13.11 20.06
N PRO A 268 -13.22 12.54 18.97
CA PRO A 268 -12.48 12.26 17.74
C PRO A 268 -11.80 13.50 17.14
N VAL A 269 -10.69 13.26 16.42
CA VAL A 269 -9.95 14.27 15.68
C VAL A 269 -9.97 13.89 14.20
N TYR A 270 -10.30 14.84 13.34
CA TYR A 270 -10.38 14.63 11.90
C TYR A 270 -9.59 15.69 11.14
N LEU A 271 -9.15 15.35 9.93
CA LEU A 271 -8.35 16.21 9.06
C LEU A 271 -9.10 17.49 8.67
N LYS A 272 -8.33 18.54 8.56
CA LYS A 272 -8.73 19.85 8.04
C LYS A 272 -7.82 20.26 6.89
N PRO A 273 -8.29 21.10 5.96
CA PRO A 273 -7.40 21.67 4.95
C PRO A 273 -6.18 22.33 5.58
N GLY A 274 -4.99 22.02 5.05
CA GLY A 274 -3.70 22.47 5.57
C GLY A 274 -3.01 21.48 6.52
N ASP A 275 -3.69 20.45 7.03
CA ASP A 275 -3.05 19.41 7.82
C ASP A 275 -2.07 18.59 6.97
N VAL A 276 -0.93 18.23 7.57
CA VAL A 276 0.11 17.42 6.93
C VAL A 276 0.19 16.06 7.62
N VAL A 277 -0.01 15.01 6.83
CA VAL A 277 0.10 13.62 7.26
C VAL A 277 1.39 13.04 6.71
N GLN A 278 2.27 12.59 7.59
CA GLN A 278 3.51 11.89 7.25
C GLN A 278 3.45 10.47 7.82
N LEU A 279 3.79 9.46 7.03
CA LEU A 279 3.71 8.07 7.44
C LEU A 279 4.79 7.24 6.79
N GLY A 280 5.13 6.11 7.41
CA GLY A 280 6.14 5.21 6.88
C GLY A 280 6.05 3.82 7.47
N VAL A 281 6.62 2.87 6.73
CA VAL A 281 6.83 1.47 7.15
C VAL A 281 8.31 1.16 6.95
N GLU A 282 8.92 0.50 7.91
CA GLU A 282 10.33 0.13 7.90
C GLU A 282 10.71 -0.61 6.61
N GLY A 283 11.77 -0.13 5.92
CA GLY A 283 12.22 -0.69 4.65
C GLY A 283 11.41 -0.28 3.41
N LEU A 284 10.24 0.37 3.58
CA LEU A 284 9.31 0.70 2.49
C LEU A 284 9.22 2.20 2.18
N GLY A 285 9.98 3.04 2.89
CA GLY A 285 10.00 4.48 2.69
C GLY A 285 8.90 5.21 3.43
N GLU A 286 8.70 6.47 3.04
CA GLU A 286 7.81 7.41 3.71
C GLU A 286 6.93 8.11 2.68
N GLN A 287 5.79 8.59 3.13
CA GLN A 287 4.83 9.39 2.36
C GLN A 287 4.54 10.69 3.10
N THR A 288 4.18 11.75 2.35
CA THR A 288 3.74 13.02 2.94
C THR A 288 2.56 13.57 2.14
N GLN A 289 1.36 13.57 2.71
CA GLN A 289 0.18 14.18 2.10
C GLN A 289 -0.20 15.47 2.81
N THR A 290 -0.58 16.50 2.03
CA THR A 290 -1.24 17.69 2.56
C THR A 290 -2.74 17.58 2.30
N ALA A 291 -3.55 17.74 3.34
CA ALA A 291 -5.00 17.77 3.21
C ALA A 291 -5.45 19.07 2.54
N VAL A 292 -6.27 18.95 1.51
CA VAL A 292 -6.83 20.11 0.78
C VAL A 292 -8.36 20.03 0.73
N ALA A 293 -9.01 21.18 0.64
CA ALA A 293 -10.44 21.20 0.42
C ALA A 293 -10.78 20.71 -1.00
N CYS A 294 -11.91 20.00 -1.14
CA CYS A 294 -12.46 19.72 -2.47
C CYS A 294 -12.80 21.05 -3.18
N PRO A 295 -12.34 21.25 -4.41
CA PRO A 295 -12.65 22.43 -5.20
C PRO A 295 -14.15 22.59 -5.53
#